data_6739b0f685e8a720e1f0d84be6e80ff0
#
_entry.id   6739b0f685e8a720e1f0d84be6e80ff0
#
_cell.length_a   1.000
_cell.length_b   1.000
_cell.length_c   1.000
_cell.angle_alpha   90.00
_cell.angle_beta   90.00
_cell.angle_gamma   90.00
#
_symmetry.space_group_name_H-M   'P 1'
#
loop_
_entity.id
_entity.type
_entity.pdbx_description
1 polymer ?
#
loop_
_entity_poly.entity_id
_entity_poly.type
_entity_poly.pdbx_seq_one_letter_code
_entity_poly.pdbx_strand_id
1 'polypeptide(L)'
;MSLRIQCVCIDCADPAVLARWWADVLGWRVTADEGDEAVIEPPAGSREDGVVPDVVFLRVPEPKTVKNRLHLDLRPVDQQAELARVEALGAKRVDIGQGDDKTWVVYADPEGNEFCVLRALTPEEVAEDG
;
A
#
# COMPACT_ATOMS: atom_id res chain seq x y z
N MET A 1 -24.51 9.04 -11.99
CA MET A 1 -24.03 8.69 -10.67
C MET A 1 -22.95 9.66 -10.26
N SER A 2 -22.97 10.07 -8.99
CA SER A 2 -22.17 11.19 -8.51
C SER A 2 -21.16 10.82 -7.42
N LEU A 3 -21.06 9.54 -7.03
CA LEU A 3 -20.08 9.11 -6.02
C LEU A 3 -18.79 8.69 -6.67
N ARG A 4 -17.67 9.10 -6.07
CA ARG A 4 -16.33 8.66 -6.46
C ARG A 4 -15.51 8.41 -5.19
N ILE A 5 -14.49 7.58 -5.30
CA ILE A 5 -13.57 7.38 -4.18
C ILE A 5 -12.62 8.57 -4.13
N GLN A 6 -12.70 9.36 -3.06
CA GLN A 6 -11.83 10.52 -2.87
C GLN A 6 -10.49 10.11 -2.31
N CYS A 7 -10.49 9.27 -1.29
CA CYS A 7 -9.26 8.79 -0.65
C CYS A 7 -9.55 7.45 0.03
N VAL A 8 -8.47 6.74 0.36
CA VAL A 8 -8.52 5.56 1.21
C VAL A 8 -7.92 5.95 2.54
N CYS A 9 -8.66 5.74 3.63
CA CYS A 9 -8.20 6.09 4.98
C CYS A 9 -7.74 4.84 5.71
N ILE A 10 -6.57 4.93 6.33
CA ILE A 10 -5.99 3.86 7.14
C ILE A 10 -5.88 4.38 8.56
N ASP A 11 -6.59 3.73 9.48
CA ASP A 11 -6.48 4.04 10.90
C ASP A 11 -5.18 3.47 11.44
N CYS A 12 -4.50 4.21 12.30
CA CYS A 12 -3.17 3.83 12.77
C CYS A 12 -2.82 4.48 14.11
N ALA A 13 -1.73 4.04 14.70
CA ALA A 13 -1.22 4.63 15.94
C ALA A 13 -0.34 5.85 15.65
N ASP A 14 0.47 5.81 14.60
CA ASP A 14 1.43 6.87 14.27
C ASP A 14 1.33 7.24 12.78
N PRO A 15 0.48 8.21 12.44
CA PRO A 15 0.28 8.61 11.04
C PRO A 15 1.55 9.08 10.34
N ALA A 16 2.40 9.85 11.00
CA ALA A 16 3.61 10.39 10.38
C ALA A 16 4.57 9.27 9.97
N VAL A 17 4.81 8.32 10.85
CA VAL A 17 5.73 7.20 10.58
C VAL A 17 5.13 6.27 9.52
N LEU A 18 3.87 5.92 9.65
CA LEU A 18 3.23 5.00 8.72
C LEU A 18 3.09 5.61 7.32
N ALA A 19 2.76 6.89 7.23
CA ALA A 19 2.67 7.59 5.95
C ALA A 19 4.01 7.61 5.22
N ARG A 20 5.11 7.88 5.92
CA ARG A 20 6.45 7.86 5.31
C ARG A 20 6.83 6.48 4.84
N TRP A 21 6.51 5.45 5.61
CA TRP A 21 6.79 4.08 5.22
C TRP A 21 6.06 3.72 3.92
N TRP A 22 4.76 4.01 3.84
CA TRP A 22 3.97 3.74 2.64
C TRP A 22 4.39 4.62 1.46
N ALA A 23 4.78 5.87 1.72
CA ALA A 23 5.33 6.73 0.67
C ALA A 23 6.61 6.11 0.07
N ASP A 24 7.47 5.53 0.91
CA ASP A 24 8.68 4.84 0.44
C ASP A 24 8.33 3.57 -0.36
N VAL A 25 7.34 2.80 0.08
CA VAL A 25 6.91 1.60 -0.64
C VAL A 25 6.38 1.95 -2.03
N LEU A 26 5.54 2.97 -2.12
CA LEU A 26 4.86 3.34 -3.37
C LEU A 26 5.65 4.30 -4.24
N GLY A 27 6.70 4.92 -3.71
CA GLY A 27 7.40 6.00 -4.40
C GLY A 27 6.53 7.25 -4.49
N TRP A 28 5.69 7.47 -3.48
CA TRP A 28 4.77 8.60 -3.42
C TRP A 28 5.35 9.71 -2.53
N ARG A 29 4.68 10.85 -2.50
CA ARG A 29 5.08 12.02 -1.70
C ARG A 29 4.15 12.19 -0.51
N VAL A 30 4.70 12.64 0.62
CA VAL A 30 3.90 13.05 1.77
C VAL A 30 3.48 14.49 1.52
N THR A 31 2.17 14.75 1.39
CA THR A 31 1.64 16.07 1.06
C THR A 31 1.04 16.79 2.27
N ALA A 32 0.80 16.07 3.36
CA ALA A 32 0.36 16.68 4.61
C ALA A 32 0.81 15.80 5.78
N ASP A 33 1.19 16.45 6.89
CA ASP A 33 1.55 15.78 8.15
C ASP A 33 1.17 16.74 9.25
N GLU A 34 0.05 16.49 9.91
CA GLU A 34 -0.51 17.34 10.94
C GLU A 34 -0.50 16.68 12.33
N GLY A 35 0.30 15.61 12.47
CA GLY A 35 0.44 14.88 13.73
C GLY A 35 -0.58 13.77 13.89
N ASP A 36 -1.87 14.09 13.89
CA ASP A 36 -2.95 13.13 14.01
C ASP A 36 -3.49 12.69 12.64
N GLU A 37 -2.99 13.27 11.57
CA GLU A 37 -3.37 12.97 10.20
C GLU A 37 -2.18 13.19 9.28
N ALA A 38 -1.98 12.28 8.32
CA ALA A 38 -0.97 12.44 7.28
C ALA A 38 -1.54 11.94 5.95
N VAL A 39 -1.10 12.53 4.85
CA VAL A 39 -1.60 12.23 3.51
C VAL A 39 -0.42 11.93 2.60
N ILE A 40 -0.56 10.87 1.79
CA ILE A 40 0.37 10.60 0.70
C ILE A 40 -0.37 10.60 -0.64
N GLU A 41 0.32 11.06 -1.66
CA GLU A 41 -0.21 11.19 -3.02
C GLU A 41 0.83 10.71 -4.03
N PRO A 42 0.39 10.26 -5.22
CA PRO A 42 1.31 9.91 -6.29
C PRO A 42 2.27 11.05 -6.63
N PRO A 43 3.41 10.75 -7.28
CA PRO A 43 4.32 11.81 -7.70
C PRO A 43 3.61 12.87 -8.53
N ALA A 44 3.93 14.14 -8.27
CA ALA A 44 3.31 15.25 -8.98
C ALA A 44 3.54 15.12 -10.49
N GLY A 45 2.46 15.21 -11.26
CA GLY A 45 2.52 15.11 -12.72
C GLY A 45 2.65 13.71 -13.27
N SER A 46 2.65 12.66 -12.41
CA SER A 46 2.65 11.28 -12.88
C SER A 46 1.28 10.89 -13.45
N ARG A 47 1.24 9.75 -14.17
CA ARG A 47 -0.02 9.21 -14.70
C ARG A 47 -1.07 8.98 -13.61
N GLU A 48 -0.61 8.69 -12.42
CA GLU A 48 -1.48 8.35 -11.29
C GLU A 48 -1.97 9.59 -10.54
N ASP A 49 -1.27 10.71 -10.67
CA ASP A 49 -1.61 11.95 -9.96
C ASP A 49 -3.00 12.44 -10.35
N GLY A 50 -3.87 12.53 -9.36
CA GLY A 50 -5.27 12.90 -9.57
C GLY A 50 -6.16 11.78 -10.10
N VAL A 51 -5.62 10.59 -10.35
CA VAL A 51 -6.36 9.42 -10.86
C VAL A 51 -6.49 8.36 -9.78
N VAL A 52 -5.39 7.97 -9.14
CA VAL A 52 -5.41 7.03 -8.03
C VAL A 52 -5.77 7.81 -6.76
N PRO A 53 -6.71 7.31 -5.95
CA PRO A 53 -7.09 8.01 -4.72
C PRO A 53 -5.90 8.20 -3.78
N ASP A 54 -5.86 9.34 -3.10
CA ASP A 54 -4.87 9.59 -2.06
C ASP A 54 -5.06 8.61 -0.91
N VAL A 55 -4.00 8.36 -0.15
CA VAL A 55 -4.09 7.55 1.07
C VAL A 55 -3.90 8.48 2.27
N VAL A 56 -4.84 8.41 3.19
CA VAL A 56 -4.86 9.24 4.40
C VAL A 56 -4.66 8.34 5.61
N PHE A 57 -3.76 8.73 6.51
CA PHE A 57 -3.47 7.99 7.73
C PHE A 57 -4.04 8.80 8.90
N LEU A 58 -4.92 8.17 9.68
CA LEU A 58 -5.64 8.83 10.76
C LEU A 58 -5.30 8.15 12.08
N ARG A 59 -4.96 8.94 13.11
CA ARG A 59 -4.67 8.39 14.43
C ARG A 59 -5.94 7.91 15.09
N VAL A 60 -5.89 6.68 15.58
CA VAL A 60 -6.96 6.10 16.41
C VAL A 60 -6.32 5.46 17.65
N PRO A 61 -7.06 5.36 18.77
CA PRO A 61 -6.49 4.76 19.98
C PRO A 61 -6.43 3.23 19.92
N GLU A 62 -7.27 2.59 19.10
CA GLU A 62 -7.34 1.14 19.03
C GLU A 62 -6.21 0.57 18.17
N PRO A 63 -5.42 -0.40 18.68
CA PRO A 63 -4.45 -1.09 17.86
C PRO A 63 -5.14 -2.09 16.91
N LYS A 64 -4.45 -2.46 15.84
CA LYS A 64 -4.91 -3.54 14.97
C LYS A 64 -4.74 -4.87 15.72
N THR A 65 -5.82 -5.63 15.88
CA THR A 65 -5.79 -6.92 16.59
C THR A 65 -6.27 -8.09 15.75
N VAL A 66 -7.03 -7.84 14.68
CA VAL A 66 -7.54 -8.88 13.78
C VAL A 66 -7.10 -8.60 12.36
N LYS A 67 -7.27 -9.59 11.48
CA LYS A 67 -6.94 -9.43 10.06
C LYS A 67 -7.73 -8.27 9.45
N ASN A 68 -7.09 -7.47 8.60
CA ASN A 68 -7.76 -6.38 7.89
C ASN A 68 -8.89 -6.92 7.01
N ARG A 69 -9.98 -6.19 6.99
CA ARG A 69 -11.13 -6.50 6.12
C ARG A 69 -10.94 -5.91 4.72
N LEU A 70 -10.11 -4.90 4.58
CA LEU A 70 -9.65 -4.36 3.30
C LEU A 70 -8.13 -4.44 3.28
N HIS A 71 -7.56 -4.77 2.15
CA HIS A 71 -6.11 -4.77 1.97
C HIS A 71 -5.77 -4.26 0.57
N LEU A 72 -4.55 -3.75 0.43
CA LEU A 72 -4.06 -3.27 -0.86
C LEU A 72 -3.31 -4.39 -1.55
N ASP A 73 -3.54 -4.54 -2.86
CA ASP A 73 -2.76 -5.40 -3.72
C ASP A 73 -1.87 -4.52 -4.59
N LEU A 74 -0.56 -4.75 -4.55
CA LEU A 74 0.41 -3.94 -5.28
C LEU A 74 0.93 -4.73 -6.48
N ARG A 75 0.92 -4.12 -7.66
CA ARG A 75 1.38 -4.74 -8.90
C ARG A 75 2.80 -4.30 -9.21
N PRO A 76 3.79 -5.21 -9.14
CA PRO A 76 5.18 -4.87 -9.46
C PRO A 76 5.44 -4.99 -10.97
N VAL A 77 6.50 -4.35 -11.42
CA VAL A 77 7.11 -4.62 -12.71
C VAL A 77 8.02 -5.86 -12.60
N ASP A 78 8.77 -5.95 -11.51
CA ASP A 78 9.66 -7.08 -11.19
C ASP A 78 9.36 -7.52 -9.75
N GLN A 79 8.68 -8.64 -9.60
CA GLN A 79 8.24 -9.09 -8.29
C GLN A 79 9.42 -9.36 -7.34
N GLN A 80 10.45 -10.06 -7.80
CA GLN A 80 11.56 -10.41 -6.92
C GLN A 80 12.30 -9.18 -6.41
N ALA A 81 12.50 -8.19 -7.26
CA ALA A 81 13.12 -6.93 -6.86
C ALA A 81 12.27 -6.20 -5.81
N GLU A 82 10.95 -6.18 -6.00
CA GLU A 82 10.05 -5.50 -5.08
C GLU A 82 9.92 -6.25 -3.75
N LEU A 83 9.93 -7.58 -3.75
CA LEU A 83 9.94 -8.35 -2.50
C LEU A 83 11.18 -8.00 -1.68
N ALA A 84 12.35 -7.96 -2.31
CA ALA A 84 13.59 -7.59 -1.62
C ALA A 84 13.51 -6.16 -1.07
N ARG A 85 12.93 -5.24 -1.84
CA ARG A 85 12.84 -3.83 -1.46
C ARG A 85 11.90 -3.62 -0.27
N VAL A 86 10.69 -4.20 -0.29
CA VAL A 86 9.76 -4.04 0.84
C VAL A 86 10.26 -4.73 2.10
N GLU A 87 10.97 -5.86 1.97
CA GLU A 87 11.58 -6.52 3.12
C GLU A 87 12.71 -5.67 3.70
N ALA A 88 13.48 -5.00 2.87
CA ALA A 88 14.51 -4.07 3.33
C ALA A 88 13.91 -2.86 4.05
N LEU A 89 12.69 -2.45 3.69
CA LEU A 89 11.96 -1.39 4.37
C LEU A 89 11.31 -1.85 5.67
N GLY A 90 11.36 -3.15 5.97
CA GLY A 90 10.85 -3.70 7.23
C GLY A 90 9.53 -4.43 7.13
N ALA A 91 8.97 -4.63 5.94
CA ALA A 91 7.78 -5.44 5.78
C ALA A 91 8.06 -6.89 6.17
N LYS A 92 7.12 -7.54 6.82
CA LYS A 92 7.26 -8.93 7.29
C LYS A 92 6.27 -9.80 6.56
N ARG A 93 6.72 -10.97 6.08
CA ARG A 93 5.83 -11.93 5.46
C ARG A 93 4.82 -12.45 6.47
N VAL A 94 3.58 -12.63 6.01
CA VAL A 94 2.48 -13.08 6.87
C VAL A 94 1.78 -14.26 6.20
N ASP A 95 1.48 -15.28 7.00
CA ASP A 95 0.67 -16.40 6.55
C ASP A 95 -0.79 -16.13 6.96
N ILE A 96 -1.65 -15.95 5.97
CA ILE A 96 -3.09 -15.78 6.19
C ILE A 96 -3.87 -16.98 5.65
N GLY A 97 -3.20 -18.13 5.46
CA GLY A 97 -3.83 -19.35 4.94
C GLY A 97 -3.88 -19.43 3.43
N GLN A 98 -3.13 -18.60 2.71
CA GLN A 98 -3.16 -18.55 1.24
C GLN A 98 -2.54 -19.78 0.57
N GLY A 99 -1.68 -20.53 1.28
CA GLY A 99 -0.97 -21.69 0.73
C GLY A 99 0.31 -21.31 -0.01
N ASP A 100 1.10 -22.33 -0.39
CA ASP A 100 2.41 -22.11 -1.02
C ASP A 100 2.35 -21.99 -2.54
N ASP A 101 1.22 -22.32 -3.14
CA ASP A 101 1.05 -22.35 -4.61
C ASP A 101 0.58 -21.03 -5.20
N LYS A 102 0.50 -19.98 -4.39
CA LYS A 102 0.00 -18.69 -4.84
C LYS A 102 1.10 -17.85 -5.46
N THR A 103 0.70 -16.98 -6.41
CA THR A 103 1.62 -16.11 -7.14
C THR A 103 1.89 -14.79 -6.41
N TRP A 104 1.08 -14.46 -5.40
CA TRP A 104 1.26 -13.25 -4.59
C TRP A 104 1.89 -13.58 -3.25
N VAL A 105 2.51 -12.56 -2.64
CA VAL A 105 3.12 -12.68 -1.32
C VAL A 105 2.44 -11.69 -0.40
N VAL A 106 2.07 -12.13 0.80
CA VAL A 106 1.40 -11.29 1.79
C VAL A 106 2.44 -10.77 2.79
N TYR A 107 2.36 -9.48 3.07
CA TYR A 107 3.22 -8.80 4.03
C TYR A 107 2.37 -8.05 5.05
N ALA A 108 2.99 -7.69 6.17
CA ALA A 108 2.45 -6.74 7.13
C ALA A 108 3.30 -5.47 7.10
N ASP A 109 2.64 -4.31 7.18
CA ASP A 109 3.33 -3.04 7.35
C ASP A 109 3.77 -2.85 8.81
N PRO A 110 4.45 -1.73 9.17
CA PRO A 110 4.94 -1.54 10.55
C PRO A 110 3.87 -1.61 11.64
N GLU A 111 2.61 -1.38 11.30
CA GLU A 111 1.51 -1.47 12.27
C GLU A 111 0.70 -2.75 12.12
N GLY A 112 1.17 -3.70 11.33
CA GLY A 112 0.54 -5.00 11.17
C GLY A 112 -0.53 -5.08 10.10
N ASN A 113 -0.72 -4.02 9.30
CA ASN A 113 -1.71 -4.05 8.23
C ASN A 113 -1.23 -4.94 7.09
N GLU A 114 -2.04 -5.92 6.70
CA GLU A 114 -1.71 -6.85 5.62
C GLU A 114 -1.86 -6.17 4.26
N PHE A 115 -0.91 -6.45 3.38
CA PHE A 115 -0.97 -6.07 1.97
C PHE A 115 -0.31 -7.15 1.13
N CYS A 116 -0.58 -7.17 -0.17
CA CYS A 116 -0.05 -8.18 -1.06
C CYS A 116 0.82 -7.55 -2.13
N VAL A 117 1.92 -8.22 -2.47
CA VAL A 117 2.68 -7.94 -3.67
C VAL A 117 2.32 -9.02 -4.68
N LEU A 118 1.70 -8.62 -5.77
CA LEU A 118 1.23 -9.52 -6.81
C LEU A 118 2.38 -9.95 -7.72
N ARG A 119 2.14 -10.93 -8.60
CA ARG A 119 3.08 -11.26 -9.65
C ARG A 119 3.18 -10.10 -10.65
N ALA A 120 4.27 -10.04 -11.40
CA ALA A 120 4.36 -9.09 -12.50
C ALA A 120 3.39 -9.51 -13.62
N LEU A 121 2.90 -8.53 -14.38
CA LEU A 121 2.10 -8.82 -15.56
C LEU A 121 2.99 -9.37 -16.69
N THR A 122 2.43 -10.22 -17.54
CA THR A 122 3.11 -10.65 -18.75
C THR A 122 3.12 -9.49 -19.77
N PRO A 123 4.01 -9.53 -20.78
CA PRO A 123 4.00 -8.49 -21.82
C PRO A 123 2.65 -8.32 -22.50
N GLU A 124 1.92 -9.40 -22.71
CA GLU A 124 0.58 -9.36 -23.30
C GLU A 124 -0.42 -8.66 -22.39
N GLU A 125 -0.36 -8.95 -21.10
CA GLU A 125 -1.23 -8.31 -20.11
C GLU A 125 -0.93 -6.81 -19.99
N VAL A 126 0.34 -6.41 -20.04
CA VAL A 126 0.74 -5.00 -20.02
C VAL A 126 0.18 -4.28 -21.24
N ALA A 127 0.22 -4.91 -22.43
CA ALA A 127 -0.31 -4.31 -23.65
C ALA A 127 -1.82 -4.09 -23.57
N GLU A 128 -2.56 -5.05 -22.94
CA GLU A 128 -4.00 -4.92 -22.75
C GLU A 128 -4.37 -3.83 -21.74
N ASP A 129 -3.58 -3.71 -20.70
CA ASP A 129 -3.83 -2.79 -19.57
C ASP A 129 -3.42 -1.36 -19.90
N GLY A 130 -2.50 -1.21 -20.82
CA GLY A 130 -1.94 0.06 -21.16
C GLY A 130 -2.70 0.78 -22.23
#